data_e9f36e715ab04fc6ae56f9c72906016c
#
_entry.id   e9f36e715ab04fc6ae56f9c72906016c
#
_cell.length_a   1.000
_cell.length_b   1.000
_cell.length_c   1.000
_cell.angle_alpha   90.00
_cell.angle_beta   90.00
_cell.angle_gamma   90.00
#
_symmetry.space_group_name_H-M   'P 1'
#
loop_
_entity.id
_entity.type
_entity.pdbx_description
1 polymer ?
#
loop_
_entity_poly.entity_id
_entity_poly.type
_entity_poly.pdbx_seq_one_letter_code
_entity_poly.pdbx_strand_id
1 'polypeptide(L)'
;MSFKLLATLCVLGLLPFSSLADPSNEEIRITVDNFVRAASDFELGKYESLAGGVNRFLHFREPTPIAQQSTIRMNRDTLYSAAVVDISNGATVTLPDAGDRYMTLMVVNQDHFINDVFSGGGSYTLDQSKYETPYVLVWARFLVDATDAEDVAAVNELQDQMVIEAGSATPFVMPSYDEDQYRAMIAAILNFGPFIPDSSRMFGSKKEVDPVRHLIGTAAGYGGLPEREAYYVNVDPNLPVAEYVINVPANVPVSAFWSISLYNAQGFFEPNEHEAYSINSVSGARNDDGSMAVHLGGCEDGRANCLPIMEGWNYTVRLYQPGSGILDGSWVFPAAQLMK
;
A
#
# COMPACT_ATOMS: atom_id res chain seq x y z
N MET A 1 45.07 -73.62 43.22
CA MET A 1 44.36 -72.60 43.92
C MET A 1 44.25 -71.38 42.98
N SER A 2 43.13 -71.21 42.30
CA SER A 2 42.97 -70.12 41.35
C SER A 2 41.87 -69.19 41.91
N PHE A 3 42.27 -67.98 42.17
CA PHE A 3 41.33 -66.90 42.55
C PHE A 3 40.72 -66.31 41.27
N LYS A 4 39.39 -66.36 41.12
CA LYS A 4 38.65 -65.65 40.08
C LYS A 4 38.21 -64.27 40.65
N LEU A 5 38.74 -63.24 40.02
CA LEU A 5 38.31 -61.86 40.27
C LEU A 5 36.99 -61.60 39.47
N LEU A 6 35.92 -61.26 40.18
CA LEU A 6 34.67 -60.78 39.57
C LEU A 6 34.79 -59.28 39.37
N ALA A 7 34.77 -58.84 38.11
CA ALA A 7 34.69 -57.44 37.76
C ALA A 7 33.21 -57.07 37.61
N THR A 8 32.72 -56.19 38.51
CA THR A 8 31.40 -55.63 38.47
C THR A 8 31.41 -54.42 37.52
N LEU A 9 30.72 -54.52 36.38
CA LEU A 9 30.54 -53.44 35.42
C LEU A 9 29.41 -52.54 35.87
N CYS A 10 29.75 -51.31 36.34
CA CYS A 10 28.75 -50.24 36.54
C CYS A 10 28.39 -49.62 35.18
N VAL A 11 27.20 -49.92 34.72
CA VAL A 11 26.60 -49.23 33.55
C VAL A 11 26.00 -47.93 34.07
N LEU A 12 26.69 -46.80 33.84
CA LEU A 12 26.09 -45.45 34.00
C LEU A 12 25.14 -45.26 32.82
N GLY A 13 23.84 -45.29 33.12
CA GLY A 13 22.81 -44.89 32.18
C GLY A 13 22.90 -43.38 31.90
N LEU A 14 23.28 -43.02 30.69
CA LEU A 14 23.12 -41.66 30.17
C LEU A 14 21.62 -41.42 29.95
N LEU A 15 21.00 -40.67 30.84
CA LEU A 15 19.69 -40.09 30.59
C LEU A 15 19.85 -39.05 29.47
N PRO A 16 18.98 -39.05 28.46
CA PRO A 16 19.00 -37.97 27.47
C PRO A 16 18.59 -36.66 28.20
N PHE A 17 19.47 -35.67 28.21
CA PHE A 17 19.11 -34.31 28.52
C PHE A 17 18.14 -33.85 27.43
N SER A 18 16.85 -33.91 27.69
CA SER A 18 15.89 -33.11 26.94
C SER A 18 16.22 -31.65 27.26
N SER A 19 16.83 -30.96 26.30
CA SER A 19 16.89 -29.50 26.37
C SER A 19 15.46 -29.00 26.45
N LEU A 20 15.06 -28.49 27.62
CA LEU A 20 13.86 -27.70 27.73
C LEU A 20 14.10 -26.49 26.81
N ALA A 21 13.44 -26.46 25.66
CA ALA A 21 13.38 -25.27 24.84
C ALA A 21 12.84 -24.14 25.71
N ASP A 22 13.50 -23.01 25.71
CA ASP A 22 13.07 -21.83 26.41
C ASP A 22 11.69 -21.44 25.88
N PRO A 23 10.62 -21.44 26.69
CA PRO A 23 9.28 -21.13 26.23
C PRO A 23 9.13 -19.69 25.70
N SER A 24 10.17 -18.86 25.86
CA SER A 24 10.22 -17.48 25.36
C SER A 24 10.58 -17.38 23.86
N ASN A 25 10.88 -18.48 23.16
CA ASN A 25 11.34 -18.50 21.78
C ASN A 25 10.49 -19.41 20.87
N GLU A 26 9.27 -19.73 21.25
CA GLU A 26 8.35 -20.46 20.37
C GLU A 26 7.74 -19.50 19.36
N GLU A 27 7.96 -19.76 18.05
CA GLU A 27 7.39 -18.98 16.98
C GLU A 27 5.85 -19.02 17.04
N ILE A 28 5.23 -17.85 16.90
CA ILE A 28 3.77 -17.74 16.86
C ILE A 28 3.27 -18.28 15.53
N ARG A 29 2.50 -19.35 15.61
CA ARG A 29 1.87 -19.94 14.46
C ARG A 29 0.84 -18.99 13.83
N ILE A 30 0.87 -18.85 12.50
CA ILE A 30 -0.09 -18.08 11.74
C ILE A 30 -1.40 -18.88 11.53
N THR A 31 -2.51 -18.24 11.87
CA THR A 31 -3.86 -18.75 11.67
C THR A 31 -4.73 -17.69 11.01
N VAL A 32 -5.93 -18.03 10.57
CA VAL A 32 -6.90 -17.07 10.05
C VAL A 32 -7.21 -15.98 11.08
N ASP A 33 -7.21 -16.33 12.38
CA ASP A 33 -7.60 -15.43 13.46
C ASP A 33 -6.54 -14.35 13.77
N ASN A 34 -5.25 -14.64 13.51
CA ASN A 34 -4.16 -13.71 13.82
C ASN A 34 -3.44 -13.15 12.57
N PHE A 35 -3.81 -13.58 11.37
CA PHE A 35 -3.13 -13.20 10.13
C PHE A 35 -3.09 -11.68 9.93
N VAL A 36 -4.20 -10.98 10.11
CA VAL A 36 -4.28 -9.52 9.91
C VAL A 36 -3.35 -8.78 10.88
N ARG A 37 -3.33 -9.21 12.16
CA ARG A 37 -2.42 -8.65 13.17
C ARG A 37 -0.96 -8.95 12.81
N ALA A 38 -0.63 -10.17 12.42
CA ALA A 38 0.72 -10.54 12.01
C ALA A 38 1.17 -9.72 10.78
N ALA A 39 0.30 -9.54 9.78
CA ALA A 39 0.58 -8.70 8.63
C ALA A 39 0.90 -7.26 9.02
N SER A 40 0.12 -6.69 9.95
CA SER A 40 0.39 -5.36 10.48
C SER A 40 1.71 -5.30 11.25
N ASP A 41 1.99 -6.28 12.09
CA ASP A 41 3.22 -6.30 12.88
C ASP A 41 4.45 -6.45 11.96
N PHE A 42 4.39 -7.22 10.86
CA PHE A 42 5.44 -7.28 9.85
C PHE A 42 5.67 -5.92 9.18
N GLU A 43 4.59 -5.21 8.81
CA GLU A 43 4.73 -3.89 8.21
C GLU A 43 5.25 -2.86 9.22
N LEU A 44 4.78 -2.87 10.47
CA LEU A 44 5.30 -1.99 11.51
C LEU A 44 6.80 -2.25 11.75
N GLY A 45 7.21 -3.51 11.94
CA GLY A 45 8.62 -3.86 12.14
C GLY A 45 9.51 -3.44 10.98
N LYS A 46 9.04 -3.62 9.74
CA LYS A 46 9.72 -3.18 8.52
C LYS A 46 9.92 -1.66 8.49
N TYR A 47 8.84 -0.87 8.69
CA TYR A 47 8.94 0.60 8.62
C TYR A 47 9.69 1.18 9.81
N GLU A 48 9.54 0.62 11.01
CA GLU A 48 10.32 1.01 12.19
C GLU A 48 11.82 0.80 11.96
N SER A 49 12.20 -0.36 11.44
CA SER A 49 13.58 -0.68 11.11
C SER A 49 14.17 0.25 10.05
N LEU A 50 13.43 0.50 8.96
CA LEU A 50 13.86 1.37 7.86
C LEU A 50 13.97 2.85 8.28
N ALA A 51 13.09 3.32 9.17
CA ALA A 51 13.12 4.68 9.72
C ALA A 51 14.18 4.86 10.83
N GLY A 52 14.74 3.76 11.35
CA GLY A 52 15.68 3.75 12.47
C GLY A 52 15.03 4.05 13.82
N GLY A 53 13.79 3.60 14.00
CA GLY A 53 13.04 3.67 15.24
C GLY A 53 11.62 4.21 15.08
N VAL A 54 10.84 4.15 16.17
CA VAL A 54 9.49 4.73 16.22
C VAL A 54 9.54 6.26 16.20
N ASN A 55 8.41 6.88 15.86
CA ASN A 55 8.23 8.34 15.81
C ASN A 55 9.18 9.05 14.82
N ARG A 56 9.63 8.35 13.81
CA ARG A 56 10.50 8.86 12.76
C ARG A 56 9.91 8.60 11.40
N PHE A 57 9.92 9.61 10.54
CA PHE A 57 9.50 9.44 9.16
C PHE A 57 10.59 8.77 8.32
N LEU A 58 10.19 7.78 7.55
CA LEU A 58 10.87 7.30 6.36
C LEU A 58 10.22 7.99 5.16
N HIS A 59 10.99 8.79 4.43
CA HIS A 59 10.51 9.48 3.23
C HIS A 59 10.96 8.73 1.98
N PHE A 60 10.01 8.41 1.12
CA PHE A 60 10.28 7.93 -0.24
C PHE A 60 10.37 9.15 -1.14
N ARG A 61 11.58 9.51 -1.51
CA ARG A 61 11.92 10.77 -2.17
C ARG A 61 11.74 10.77 -3.68
N GLU A 62 11.60 9.59 -4.26
CA GLU A 62 11.49 9.37 -5.69
C GLU A 62 10.19 8.64 -6.00
N PRO A 63 9.62 8.85 -7.20
CA PRO A 63 8.52 8.01 -7.68
C PRO A 63 8.93 6.54 -7.68
N THR A 64 7.97 5.63 -7.50
CA THR A 64 8.23 4.18 -7.50
C THR A 64 9.19 3.79 -8.64
N PRO A 65 10.37 3.21 -8.33
CA PRO A 65 11.34 2.79 -9.34
C PRO A 65 10.77 1.68 -10.23
N ILE A 66 10.90 1.85 -11.55
CA ILE A 66 10.39 0.86 -12.51
C ILE A 66 11.13 -0.48 -12.40
N ALA A 67 12.43 -0.43 -12.07
CA ALA A 67 13.27 -1.62 -11.92
C ALA A 67 13.09 -2.37 -10.59
N GLN A 68 12.40 -1.78 -9.60
CA GLN A 68 12.28 -2.33 -8.25
C GLN A 68 10.84 -2.23 -7.74
N GLN A 69 9.96 -2.98 -8.34
CA GLN A 69 8.55 -3.02 -7.97
C GLN A 69 8.31 -4.16 -6.98
N SER A 70 7.98 -3.84 -5.74
CA SER A 70 7.80 -4.81 -4.65
C SER A 70 6.44 -5.53 -4.69
N THR A 71 5.47 -4.96 -5.41
CA THR A 71 4.12 -5.52 -5.58
C THR A 71 3.53 -5.10 -6.92
N ILE A 72 2.48 -5.79 -7.35
CA ILE A 72 1.75 -5.44 -8.57
C ILE A 72 0.96 -4.13 -8.37
N ARG A 73 0.65 -3.46 -9.47
CA ARG A 73 -0.19 -2.26 -9.55
C ARG A 73 0.26 -1.12 -8.63
N MET A 74 1.59 -0.95 -8.52
CA MET A 74 2.17 0.15 -7.77
C MET A 74 1.70 1.50 -8.29
N ASN A 75 1.77 2.51 -7.45
CA ASN A 75 1.38 3.88 -7.75
C ASN A 75 2.60 4.76 -8.03
N ARG A 76 2.49 5.65 -9.00
CA ARG A 76 3.48 6.70 -9.29
C ARG A 76 2.90 8.11 -9.20
N ASP A 77 1.61 8.25 -8.86
CA ASP A 77 0.95 9.56 -8.75
C ASP A 77 1.35 10.31 -7.48
N THR A 78 1.90 9.60 -6.48
CA THR A 78 2.24 10.21 -5.19
C THR A 78 3.60 9.76 -4.68
N LEU A 79 4.33 10.66 -4.00
CA LEU A 79 5.40 10.29 -3.09
C LEU A 79 4.83 9.96 -1.70
N TYR A 80 5.55 9.15 -0.96
CA TYR A 80 5.11 8.63 0.32
C TYR A 80 6.04 9.01 1.46
N SER A 81 5.47 9.15 2.66
CA SER A 81 6.22 9.18 3.91
C SER A 81 5.52 8.28 4.91
N ALA A 82 6.27 7.41 5.58
CA ALA A 82 5.73 6.45 6.53
C ALA A 82 6.43 6.58 7.88
N ALA A 83 5.71 6.35 8.96
CA ALA A 83 6.28 6.26 10.30
C ALA A 83 5.46 5.31 11.18
N VAL A 84 6.14 4.54 12.01
CA VAL A 84 5.50 3.86 13.15
C VAL A 84 5.49 4.83 14.33
N VAL A 85 4.31 5.13 14.83
CA VAL A 85 4.12 6.10 15.92
C VAL A 85 3.67 5.37 17.17
N ASP A 86 4.41 5.55 18.27
CA ASP A 86 4.01 5.13 19.60
C ASP A 86 3.00 6.12 20.18
N ILE A 87 1.73 5.71 20.21
CA ILE A 87 0.61 6.53 20.69
C ILE A 87 0.15 6.13 22.09
N SER A 88 0.94 5.33 22.83
CA SER A 88 0.59 4.87 24.19
C SER A 88 0.33 6.04 25.17
N ASN A 89 1.01 7.17 24.99
CA ASN A 89 0.82 8.40 25.73
C ASN A 89 0.38 9.57 24.83
N GLY A 90 -0.29 9.24 23.71
CA GLY A 90 -0.70 10.21 22.70
C GLY A 90 0.44 10.71 21.82
N ALA A 91 0.10 11.16 20.64
CA ALA A 91 1.03 11.78 19.69
C ALA A 91 0.32 12.86 18.86
N THR A 92 1.10 13.76 18.29
CA THR A 92 0.63 14.72 17.27
C THR A 92 1.50 14.57 16.02
N VAL A 93 0.86 14.42 14.87
CA VAL A 93 1.52 14.45 13.56
C VAL A 93 1.15 15.74 12.87
N THR A 94 2.16 16.54 12.52
CA THR A 94 1.96 17.79 11.81
C THR A 94 2.38 17.62 10.36
N LEU A 95 1.46 17.95 9.45
CA LEU A 95 1.70 18.07 8.02
C LEU A 95 1.87 19.55 7.63
N PRO A 96 2.77 19.87 6.67
CA PRO A 96 2.92 21.23 6.15
C PRO A 96 1.68 21.71 5.42
N ASP A 97 1.61 23.00 5.15
CA ASP A 97 0.66 23.55 4.19
C ASP A 97 1.17 23.28 2.76
N ALA A 98 0.44 22.47 2.02
CA ALA A 98 0.76 22.12 0.64
C ALA A 98 -0.07 22.92 -0.39
N GLY A 99 -0.81 23.96 0.03
CA GLY A 99 -1.73 24.69 -0.82
C GLY A 99 -2.81 23.77 -1.41
N ASP A 100 -3.01 23.87 -2.73
CA ASP A 100 -3.99 23.05 -3.45
C ASP A 100 -3.51 21.64 -3.82
N ARG A 101 -2.26 21.28 -3.48
CA ARG A 101 -1.71 19.95 -3.75
C ARG A 101 -2.43 18.90 -2.93
N TYR A 102 -2.91 17.84 -3.57
CA TYR A 102 -3.46 16.70 -2.85
C TYR A 102 -2.41 16.13 -1.91
N MET A 103 -2.75 16.12 -0.63
CA MET A 103 -1.94 15.57 0.44
C MET A 103 -2.85 14.92 1.48
N THR A 104 -2.52 13.69 1.89
CA THR A 104 -3.28 12.96 2.90
C THR A 104 -2.35 12.28 3.89
N LEU A 105 -2.85 12.09 5.12
CA LEU A 105 -2.24 11.26 6.16
C LEU A 105 -3.22 10.16 6.55
N MET A 106 -2.95 8.93 6.16
CA MET A 106 -3.69 7.75 6.56
C MET A 106 -3.12 7.21 7.88
N VAL A 107 -3.99 6.83 8.81
CA VAL A 107 -3.61 6.22 10.10
C VAL A 107 -4.14 4.80 10.14
N VAL A 108 -3.24 3.84 10.24
CA VAL A 108 -3.53 2.40 10.26
C VAL A 108 -3.15 1.83 11.61
N ASN A 109 -4.08 1.20 12.30
CA ASN A 109 -3.80 0.53 13.57
C ASN A 109 -3.21 -0.88 13.37
N GLN A 110 -2.80 -1.56 14.45
CA GLN A 110 -2.21 -2.89 14.37
C GLN A 110 -3.18 -3.99 13.93
N ASP A 111 -4.48 -3.74 13.81
CA ASP A 111 -5.47 -4.64 13.24
C ASP A 111 -5.82 -4.29 11.78
N HIS A 112 -4.97 -3.48 11.14
CA HIS A 112 -5.14 -2.98 9.78
C HIS A 112 -6.43 -2.16 9.57
N PHE A 113 -7.05 -1.66 10.65
CA PHE A 113 -8.17 -0.73 10.50
C PHE A 113 -7.66 0.68 10.23
N ILE A 114 -8.29 1.34 9.27
CA ILE A 114 -8.01 2.71 8.87
C ILE A 114 -9.13 3.58 9.42
N ASN A 115 -8.88 4.14 10.62
CA ASN A 115 -9.90 4.94 11.30
C ASN A 115 -9.97 6.36 10.74
N ASP A 116 -8.83 6.91 10.29
CA ASP A 116 -8.73 8.25 9.73
C ASP A 116 -7.88 8.29 8.49
N VAL A 117 -8.29 9.16 7.58
CA VAL A 117 -7.47 9.72 6.50
C VAL A 117 -7.67 11.23 6.56
N PHE A 118 -6.67 11.93 7.06
CA PHE A 118 -6.68 13.39 7.14
C PHE A 118 -6.23 13.98 5.81
N SER A 119 -6.85 15.09 5.39
CA SER A 119 -6.51 15.80 4.16
C SER A 119 -6.02 17.20 4.47
N GLY A 120 -4.98 17.63 3.77
CA GLY A 120 -4.39 18.97 3.90
C GLY A 120 -3.38 19.12 5.03
N GLY A 121 -2.84 20.34 5.17
CA GLY A 121 -1.91 20.71 6.23
C GLY A 121 -2.59 20.88 7.59
N GLY A 122 -1.84 20.69 8.67
CA GLY A 122 -2.33 20.84 10.03
C GLY A 122 -1.72 19.85 11.01
N SER A 123 -2.12 19.97 12.29
CA SER A 123 -1.67 19.10 13.37
C SER A 123 -2.79 18.15 13.76
N TYR A 124 -2.53 16.85 13.67
CA TYR A 124 -3.49 15.77 13.89
C TYR A 124 -3.12 14.98 15.14
N THR A 125 -3.99 14.99 16.12
CA THR A 125 -3.78 14.26 17.38
C THR A 125 -4.16 12.80 17.22
N LEU A 126 -3.26 11.92 17.64
CA LEU A 126 -3.42 10.47 17.66
C LEU A 126 -3.51 9.99 19.10
N ASP A 127 -4.62 9.37 19.48
CA ASP A 127 -4.90 8.90 20.83
C ASP A 127 -5.18 7.39 20.81
N GLN A 128 -4.52 6.63 21.69
CA GLN A 128 -4.68 5.17 21.76
C GLN A 128 -6.13 4.75 22.00
N SER A 129 -6.92 5.54 22.72
CA SER A 129 -8.33 5.22 22.95
C SER A 129 -9.18 5.21 21.68
N LYS A 130 -8.76 5.98 20.67
CA LYS A 130 -9.41 6.03 19.36
C LYS A 130 -8.94 4.91 18.44
N TYR A 131 -7.64 4.60 18.44
CA TYR A 131 -7.06 3.62 17.51
C TYR A 131 -6.96 2.21 18.09
N GLU A 132 -7.27 2.01 19.38
CA GLU A 132 -7.37 0.73 20.09
C GLU A 132 -6.07 -0.08 20.18
N THR A 133 -4.95 0.44 19.66
CA THR A 133 -3.62 -0.20 19.69
C THR A 133 -2.55 0.80 20.12
N PRO A 134 -1.45 0.37 20.78
CA PRO A 134 -0.40 1.27 21.25
C PRO A 134 0.46 1.85 20.12
N TYR A 135 0.50 1.21 18.98
CA TYR A 135 1.21 1.69 17.79
C TYR A 135 0.25 1.85 16.62
N VAL A 136 0.56 2.83 15.78
CA VAL A 136 -0.08 3.01 14.47
C VAL A 136 0.99 3.20 13.41
N LEU A 137 0.71 2.76 12.19
CA LEU A 137 1.46 3.15 11.01
C LEU A 137 0.76 4.37 10.41
N VAL A 138 1.44 5.50 10.35
CA VAL A 138 0.98 6.66 9.60
C VAL A 138 1.61 6.64 8.20
N TRP A 139 0.81 6.98 7.20
CA TRP A 139 1.23 6.94 5.80
C TRP A 139 0.74 8.19 5.07
N ALA A 140 1.64 9.12 4.84
CA ALA A 140 1.35 10.31 4.06
C ALA A 140 1.53 10.08 2.56
N ARG A 141 0.67 10.70 1.75
CA ARG A 141 0.73 10.71 0.29
C ARG A 141 0.72 12.15 -0.19
N PHE A 142 1.63 12.47 -1.11
CA PHE A 142 1.74 13.78 -1.75
C PHE A 142 1.64 13.60 -3.25
N LEU A 143 0.66 14.21 -3.90
CA LEU A 143 0.57 14.22 -5.37
C LEU A 143 1.86 14.77 -5.95
N VAL A 144 2.38 14.12 -6.98
CA VAL A 144 3.60 14.51 -7.67
C VAL A 144 3.44 14.31 -9.18
N ASP A 145 4.01 15.20 -9.96
CA ASP A 145 4.33 14.89 -11.34
C ASP A 145 5.63 14.09 -11.38
N ALA A 146 5.50 12.78 -11.59
CA ALA A 146 6.64 11.86 -11.57
C ALA A 146 7.65 12.08 -12.72
N THR A 147 7.32 12.94 -13.68
CA THR A 147 8.17 13.30 -14.83
C THR A 147 8.84 14.66 -14.68
N ASP A 148 8.47 15.43 -13.65
CA ASP A 148 9.02 16.75 -13.35
C ASP A 148 9.91 16.71 -12.11
N ALA A 149 11.23 16.85 -12.32
CA ALA A 149 12.20 16.84 -11.23
C ALA A 149 12.05 18.04 -10.27
N GLU A 150 11.53 19.19 -10.74
CA GLU A 150 11.27 20.35 -9.90
C GLU A 150 10.06 20.10 -9.00
N ASP A 151 9.03 19.43 -9.51
CA ASP A 151 7.87 19.04 -8.71
C ASP A 151 8.21 17.96 -7.66
N VAL A 152 9.07 16.99 -8.04
CA VAL A 152 9.61 15.99 -7.09
C VAL A 152 10.39 16.69 -5.97
N ALA A 153 11.24 17.66 -6.28
CA ALA A 153 11.99 18.44 -5.29
C ALA A 153 11.06 19.25 -4.37
N ALA A 154 10.03 19.89 -4.92
CA ALA A 154 9.03 20.63 -4.14
C ALA A 154 8.28 19.70 -3.16
N VAL A 155 7.92 18.48 -3.56
CA VAL A 155 7.32 17.50 -2.64
C VAL A 155 8.32 17.08 -1.56
N ASN A 156 9.59 16.90 -1.89
CA ASN A 156 10.63 16.58 -0.91
C ASN A 156 10.77 17.67 0.15
N GLU A 157 10.67 18.95 -0.22
CA GLU A 157 10.66 20.07 0.72
C GLU A 157 9.44 20.03 1.66
N LEU A 158 8.27 19.61 1.16
CA LEU A 158 7.10 19.38 2.01
C LEU A 158 7.31 18.21 2.96
N GLN A 159 7.88 17.10 2.50
CA GLN A 159 8.21 15.96 3.36
C GLN A 159 9.14 16.35 4.51
N ASP A 160 10.12 17.21 4.25
CA ASP A 160 11.09 17.69 5.27
C ASP A 160 10.45 18.51 6.40
N GLN A 161 9.26 19.06 6.17
CA GLN A 161 8.51 19.86 7.14
C GLN A 161 7.57 19.02 8.03
N MET A 162 7.44 17.71 7.77
CA MET A 162 6.60 16.85 8.58
C MET A 162 7.21 16.61 9.95
N VAL A 163 6.39 16.67 11.01
CA VAL A 163 6.83 16.51 12.38
C VAL A 163 5.96 15.49 13.12
N ILE A 164 6.59 14.67 13.98
CA ILE A 164 5.92 13.82 14.96
C ILE A 164 6.36 14.25 16.35
N GLU A 165 5.40 14.60 17.20
CA GLU A 165 5.59 14.85 18.63
C GLU A 165 4.79 13.78 19.39
N ALA A 166 5.47 12.87 20.10
CA ALA A 166 4.84 11.76 20.80
C ALA A 166 5.17 11.80 22.29
N GLY A 167 4.18 11.43 23.12
CA GLY A 167 4.33 11.35 24.58
C GLY A 167 5.14 10.14 25.06
N SER A 168 5.47 9.20 24.17
CA SER A 168 6.31 8.02 24.42
C SER A 168 7.12 7.66 23.18
N ALA A 169 8.18 6.86 23.39
CA ALA A 169 9.05 6.38 22.31
C ALA A 169 9.55 4.96 22.60
N THR A 170 8.65 4.10 23.06
CA THR A 170 8.94 2.68 23.29
C THR A 170 9.17 2.01 21.94
N PRO A 171 10.31 1.34 21.71
CA PRO A 171 10.55 0.62 20.46
C PRO A 171 9.46 -0.42 20.21
N PHE A 172 9.05 -0.54 18.95
CA PHE A 172 8.15 -1.62 18.54
C PHE A 172 8.92 -2.94 18.53
N VAL A 173 8.46 -3.91 19.30
CA VAL A 173 9.03 -5.25 19.32
C VAL A 173 8.12 -6.17 18.54
N MET A 174 8.53 -6.54 17.32
CA MET A 174 7.79 -7.48 16.49
C MET A 174 7.77 -8.86 17.14
N PRO A 175 6.59 -9.47 17.34
CA PRO A 175 6.49 -10.85 17.81
C PRO A 175 7.18 -11.83 16.83
N SER A 176 7.70 -12.93 17.35
CA SER A 176 8.33 -13.97 16.51
C SER A 176 7.26 -14.80 15.84
N TYR A 177 6.92 -14.49 14.61
CA TYR A 177 5.97 -15.24 13.79
C TYR A 177 6.66 -16.28 12.91
N ASP A 178 5.97 -17.40 12.63
CA ASP A 178 6.37 -18.36 11.59
C ASP A 178 6.18 -17.72 10.20
N GLU A 179 7.28 -17.25 9.62
CA GLU A 179 7.26 -16.55 8.33
C GLU A 179 6.87 -17.46 7.16
N ASP A 180 7.16 -18.76 7.21
CA ASP A 180 6.78 -19.69 6.16
C ASP A 180 5.28 -19.89 6.14
N GLN A 181 4.66 -20.01 7.33
CA GLN A 181 3.20 -20.04 7.43
C GLN A 181 2.56 -18.72 7.02
N TYR A 182 3.19 -17.58 7.35
CA TYR A 182 2.71 -16.26 6.91
C TYR A 182 2.66 -16.18 5.39
N ARG A 183 3.74 -16.55 4.70
CA ARG A 183 3.78 -16.60 3.22
C ARG A 183 2.77 -17.60 2.63
N ALA A 184 2.64 -18.76 3.23
CA ALA A 184 1.65 -19.76 2.81
C ALA A 184 0.22 -19.26 2.98
N MET A 185 -0.08 -18.51 4.06
CA MET A 185 -1.40 -17.93 4.32
C MET A 185 -1.73 -16.86 3.27
N ILE A 186 -0.80 -15.95 2.95
CA ILE A 186 -0.98 -14.97 1.87
C ILE A 186 -1.34 -15.70 0.57
N ALA A 187 -0.54 -16.69 0.17
CA ALA A 187 -0.79 -17.44 -1.07
C ALA A 187 -2.16 -18.12 -1.08
N ALA A 188 -2.60 -18.68 0.05
CA ALA A 188 -3.92 -19.30 0.18
C ALA A 188 -5.06 -18.29 0.05
N ILE A 189 -4.93 -17.11 0.70
CA ILE A 189 -5.94 -16.05 0.66
C ILE A 189 -6.04 -15.45 -0.74
N LEU A 190 -4.93 -15.24 -1.45
CA LEU A 190 -4.91 -14.67 -2.80
C LEU A 190 -5.61 -15.56 -3.84
N ASN A 191 -5.82 -16.86 -3.58
CA ASN A 191 -6.64 -17.72 -4.43
C ASN A 191 -8.11 -17.28 -4.51
N PHE A 192 -8.59 -16.44 -3.57
CA PHE A 192 -9.91 -15.83 -3.65
C PHE A 192 -9.98 -14.64 -4.63
N GLY A 193 -8.84 -14.10 -5.06
CA GLY A 193 -8.76 -12.91 -5.94
C GLY A 193 -9.70 -12.96 -7.16
N PRO A 194 -9.74 -14.06 -7.95
CA PRO A 194 -10.64 -14.16 -9.11
C PRO A 194 -12.15 -14.07 -8.79
N PHE A 195 -12.53 -14.25 -7.53
CA PHE A 195 -13.93 -14.19 -7.06
C PHE A 195 -14.28 -12.85 -6.41
N ILE A 196 -13.35 -11.90 -6.37
CA ILE A 196 -13.54 -10.57 -5.79
C ILE A 196 -13.76 -9.55 -6.92
N PRO A 197 -14.96 -8.99 -7.06
CA PRO A 197 -15.28 -8.10 -8.18
C PRO A 197 -14.64 -6.72 -8.05
N ASP A 198 -14.38 -6.25 -6.81
CA ASP A 198 -13.88 -4.91 -6.51
C ASP A 198 -13.20 -4.88 -5.13
N SER A 199 -12.62 -3.73 -4.77
CA SER A 199 -11.98 -3.49 -3.47
C SER A 199 -12.92 -2.92 -2.39
N SER A 200 -14.22 -2.85 -2.65
CA SER A 200 -15.18 -2.29 -1.70
C SER A 200 -15.14 -3.04 -0.36
N ARG A 201 -15.22 -2.29 0.74
CA ARG A 201 -15.21 -2.80 2.11
C ARG A 201 -13.97 -3.64 2.52
N MET A 202 -12.87 -3.55 1.75
CA MET A 202 -11.59 -4.17 2.13
C MET A 202 -10.84 -3.32 3.16
N PHE A 203 -10.87 -2.00 2.99
CA PHE A 203 -10.11 -1.02 3.76
C PHE A 203 -11.05 -0.01 4.43
N GLY A 204 -10.72 0.38 5.65
CA GLY A 204 -11.52 1.34 6.42
C GLY A 204 -11.51 1.05 7.91
N SER A 205 -12.36 1.73 8.65
CA SER A 205 -12.58 1.45 10.06
C SER A 205 -13.25 0.08 10.26
N LYS A 206 -13.19 -0.45 11.47
CA LYS A 206 -13.84 -1.72 11.85
C LYS A 206 -15.33 -1.80 11.49
N LYS A 207 -16.00 -0.66 11.41
CA LYS A 207 -17.44 -0.59 11.06
C LYS A 207 -17.69 -0.59 9.54
N GLU A 208 -16.70 -0.17 8.75
CA GLU A 208 -16.80 -0.03 7.29
C GLU A 208 -16.42 -1.32 6.56
N VAL A 209 -15.46 -2.06 7.09
CA VAL A 209 -14.97 -3.26 6.43
C VAL A 209 -15.91 -4.47 6.59
N ASP A 210 -15.85 -5.37 5.61
CA ASP A 210 -16.37 -6.73 5.76
C ASP A 210 -15.21 -7.62 6.21
N PRO A 211 -15.37 -8.45 7.26
CA PRO A 211 -14.24 -9.23 7.81
C PRO A 211 -13.54 -10.14 6.79
N VAL A 212 -14.29 -10.75 5.87
CA VAL A 212 -13.70 -11.60 4.82
C VAL A 212 -12.97 -10.76 3.79
N ARG A 213 -13.59 -9.66 3.35
CA ARG A 213 -12.95 -8.72 2.42
C ARG A 213 -11.74 -8.04 3.02
N HIS A 214 -11.78 -7.70 4.31
CA HIS A 214 -10.65 -7.13 5.05
C HIS A 214 -9.45 -8.09 5.11
N LEU A 215 -9.71 -9.38 5.41
CA LEU A 215 -8.70 -10.43 5.38
C LEU A 215 -8.03 -10.52 3.98
N ILE A 216 -8.85 -10.55 2.92
CA ILE A 216 -8.35 -10.63 1.55
C ILE A 216 -7.61 -9.34 1.15
N GLY A 217 -8.16 -8.18 1.50
CA GLY A 217 -7.53 -6.88 1.25
C GLY A 217 -6.16 -6.76 1.92
N THR A 218 -6.02 -7.25 3.16
CA THR A 218 -4.75 -7.28 3.90
C THR A 218 -3.70 -8.11 3.16
N ALA A 219 -4.08 -9.26 2.61
CA ALA A 219 -3.16 -10.13 1.86
C ALA A 219 -2.82 -9.56 0.48
N ALA A 220 -3.78 -8.88 -0.18
CA ALA A 220 -3.63 -8.39 -1.55
C ALA A 220 -2.91 -7.04 -1.66
N GLY A 221 -3.00 -6.19 -0.61
CA GLY A 221 -2.41 -4.84 -0.68
C GLY A 221 -2.55 -4.09 0.64
N TYR A 222 -1.63 -4.34 1.58
CA TYR A 222 -1.62 -3.65 2.86
C TYR A 222 -1.57 -2.12 2.70
N GLY A 223 -2.39 -1.41 3.46
CA GLY A 223 -2.44 0.05 3.46
C GLY A 223 -3.19 0.66 2.25
N GLY A 224 -4.08 -0.09 1.60
CA GLY A 224 -5.01 0.45 0.60
C GLY A 224 -5.93 1.51 1.23
N LEU A 225 -6.25 2.57 0.47
CA LEU A 225 -7.17 3.60 0.96
C LEU A 225 -8.62 3.07 1.03
N PRO A 226 -9.41 3.50 2.03
CA PRO A 226 -10.86 3.29 2.04
C PRO A 226 -11.51 3.81 0.75
N GLU A 227 -12.56 3.16 0.28
CA GLU A 227 -13.24 3.52 -0.99
C GLU A 227 -13.74 4.96 -1.04
N ARG A 228 -14.06 5.56 0.12
CA ARG A 228 -14.42 6.99 0.22
C ARG A 228 -13.23 7.93 -0.07
N GLU A 229 -11.98 7.44 0.06
CA GLU A 229 -10.76 8.22 -0.17
C GLU A 229 -10.16 7.94 -1.55
N ALA A 230 -10.26 6.68 -2.01
CA ALA A 230 -9.84 6.30 -3.35
C ALA A 230 -10.63 5.08 -3.84
N TYR A 231 -11.22 5.21 -5.02
CA TYR A 231 -11.92 4.11 -5.69
C TYR A 231 -11.05 3.59 -6.84
N TYR A 232 -10.83 2.27 -6.86
CA TYR A 232 -9.94 1.62 -7.81
C TYR A 232 -10.73 0.82 -8.84
N VAL A 233 -10.56 1.13 -10.12
CA VAL A 233 -11.13 0.37 -11.24
C VAL A 233 -9.99 -0.36 -11.95
N ASN A 234 -9.85 -1.65 -11.70
CA ASN A 234 -8.91 -2.49 -12.42
C ASN A 234 -9.55 -2.96 -13.71
N VAL A 235 -8.90 -2.67 -14.84
CA VAL A 235 -9.41 -3.02 -16.17
C VAL A 235 -8.41 -3.93 -16.85
N ASP A 236 -8.85 -5.14 -17.14
CA ASP A 236 -8.15 -6.09 -18.01
C ASP A 236 -8.98 -6.23 -19.30
N PRO A 237 -8.67 -5.44 -20.33
CA PRO A 237 -9.53 -5.34 -21.51
C PRO A 237 -9.46 -6.55 -22.42
N ASN A 238 -8.41 -7.39 -22.29
CA ASN A 238 -8.17 -8.52 -23.18
C ASN A 238 -8.21 -8.13 -24.68
N LEU A 239 -7.63 -6.96 -24.98
CA LEU A 239 -7.58 -6.40 -26.33
C LEU A 239 -6.17 -6.55 -26.91
N PRO A 240 -6.02 -6.72 -28.24
CA PRO A 240 -4.72 -6.78 -28.90
C PRO A 240 -3.98 -5.44 -28.80
N VAL A 241 -2.68 -5.46 -29.10
CA VAL A 241 -1.90 -4.23 -29.24
C VAL A 241 -2.34 -3.51 -30.49
N ALA A 242 -2.96 -2.33 -30.33
CA ALA A 242 -3.41 -1.42 -31.37
C ALA A 242 -3.52 -0.03 -30.76
N GLU A 243 -4.05 0.96 -31.47
CA GLU A 243 -4.25 2.30 -30.93
C GLU A 243 -5.65 2.45 -30.33
N TYR A 244 -5.73 2.85 -29.07
CA TYR A 244 -6.98 3.10 -28.38
C TYR A 244 -6.99 4.50 -27.78
N VAL A 245 -8.19 4.99 -27.47
CA VAL A 245 -8.40 6.26 -26.77
C VAL A 245 -9.43 6.07 -25.66
N ILE A 246 -9.17 6.67 -24.50
CA ILE A 246 -10.14 6.86 -23.44
C ILE A 246 -10.50 8.34 -23.43
N ASN A 247 -11.74 8.68 -23.80
CA ASN A 247 -12.23 10.04 -23.77
C ASN A 247 -12.82 10.32 -22.39
N VAL A 248 -12.04 10.99 -21.54
CA VAL A 248 -12.44 11.32 -20.16
C VAL A 248 -13.14 12.67 -20.16
N PRO A 249 -14.39 12.76 -19.67
CA PRO A 249 -15.12 14.03 -19.63
C PRO A 249 -14.49 15.03 -18.67
N ALA A 250 -14.75 16.32 -18.86
CA ALA A 250 -14.23 17.40 -18.01
C ALA A 250 -14.65 17.27 -16.54
N ASN A 251 -15.83 16.69 -16.30
CA ASN A 251 -16.49 16.66 -14.99
C ASN A 251 -16.52 15.24 -14.40
N VAL A 252 -15.36 14.58 -14.29
CA VAL A 252 -15.24 13.36 -13.48
C VAL A 252 -15.61 13.70 -12.03
N PRO A 253 -16.53 12.96 -11.39
CA PRO A 253 -17.04 13.34 -10.06
C PRO A 253 -16.07 12.90 -8.95
N VAL A 254 -14.90 13.52 -8.91
CA VAL A 254 -13.89 13.40 -7.84
C VAL A 254 -13.61 14.79 -7.27
N SER A 255 -13.33 14.87 -5.96
CA SER A 255 -12.98 16.13 -5.31
C SER A 255 -11.48 16.41 -5.33
N ALA A 256 -10.64 15.37 -5.55
CA ALA A 256 -9.21 15.54 -5.67
C ALA A 256 -8.77 15.38 -7.14
N PHE A 257 -8.40 14.19 -7.55
CA PHE A 257 -7.94 13.94 -8.92
C PHE A 257 -8.24 12.48 -9.32
N TRP A 258 -8.06 12.19 -10.61
CA TRP A 258 -8.06 10.83 -11.11
C TRP A 258 -6.75 10.53 -11.86
N SER A 259 -6.40 9.25 -11.95
CA SER A 259 -5.27 8.79 -12.76
C SER A 259 -5.56 7.48 -13.46
N ILE A 260 -4.80 7.22 -14.52
CA ILE A 260 -4.71 5.94 -15.23
C ILE A 260 -3.26 5.50 -15.16
N SER A 261 -2.99 4.34 -14.60
CA SER A 261 -1.66 3.71 -14.62
C SER A 261 -1.71 2.45 -15.46
N LEU A 262 -0.75 2.31 -16.38
CA LEU A 262 -0.66 1.18 -17.31
C LEU A 262 0.31 0.12 -16.80
N TYR A 263 -0.04 -1.16 -16.98
CA TYR A 263 0.78 -2.28 -16.54
C TYR A 263 0.84 -3.38 -17.61
N ASN A 264 1.87 -4.21 -17.52
CA ASN A 264 2.01 -5.43 -18.32
C ASN A 264 1.08 -6.55 -17.80
N ALA A 265 1.09 -7.71 -18.48
CA ALA A 265 0.24 -8.86 -18.14
C ALA A 265 0.38 -9.35 -16.69
N GLN A 266 1.51 -9.11 -16.04
CA GLN A 266 1.77 -9.49 -14.65
C GLN A 266 1.35 -8.39 -13.66
N GLY A 267 0.94 -7.22 -14.13
CA GLY A 267 0.54 -6.08 -13.30
C GLY A 267 1.69 -5.17 -12.87
N PHE A 268 2.83 -5.23 -13.55
CA PHE A 268 3.98 -4.37 -13.30
C PHE A 268 4.12 -3.28 -14.37
N PHE A 269 4.68 -2.14 -14.00
CA PHE A 269 5.15 -1.17 -14.98
C PHE A 269 6.24 -1.78 -15.85
N GLU A 270 6.22 -1.50 -17.13
CA GLU A 270 7.23 -1.96 -18.08
C GLU A 270 8.08 -0.77 -18.57
N PRO A 271 9.42 -0.86 -18.53
CA PRO A 271 10.28 0.20 -19.06
C PRO A 271 9.95 0.51 -20.52
N ASN A 272 9.84 1.79 -20.84
CA ASN A 272 9.60 2.24 -22.22
C ASN A 272 10.38 3.52 -22.51
N GLU A 273 10.63 3.78 -23.80
CA GLU A 273 11.43 4.91 -24.27
C GLU A 273 10.77 6.28 -24.07
N HIS A 274 9.47 6.31 -23.77
CA HIS A 274 8.72 7.54 -23.51
C HIS A 274 8.68 7.87 -22.01
N GLU A 275 9.19 6.99 -21.13
CA GLU A 275 9.09 7.08 -19.66
C GLU A 275 7.66 7.33 -19.16
N ALA A 276 6.66 6.94 -19.96
CA ALA A 276 5.23 7.16 -19.72
C ALA A 276 4.58 5.92 -19.08
N TYR A 277 4.13 6.06 -17.83
CA TYR A 277 3.60 4.96 -17.01
C TYR A 277 2.21 5.27 -16.46
N SER A 278 1.91 6.54 -16.25
CA SER A 278 0.62 7.00 -15.75
C SER A 278 0.29 8.39 -16.30
N ILE A 279 -1.02 8.67 -16.39
CA ILE A 279 -1.57 9.98 -16.72
C ILE A 279 -2.55 10.34 -15.63
N ASN A 280 -2.51 11.58 -15.13
CA ASN A 280 -3.47 12.07 -14.15
C ASN A 280 -4.16 13.36 -14.60
N SER A 281 -5.24 13.72 -13.93
CA SER A 281 -6.06 14.89 -14.28
C SER A 281 -5.42 16.23 -13.90
N VAL A 282 -4.28 16.23 -13.22
CA VAL A 282 -3.59 17.45 -12.78
C VAL A 282 -2.51 17.85 -13.79
N SER A 283 -1.60 16.91 -14.12
CA SER A 283 -0.48 17.17 -15.06
C SER A 283 -0.81 16.86 -16.52
N GLY A 284 -1.87 16.08 -16.79
CA GLY A 284 -2.25 15.72 -18.16
C GLY A 284 -2.81 16.89 -18.99
N ALA A 285 -2.57 16.84 -20.29
CA ALA A 285 -3.04 17.85 -21.24
C ALA A 285 -4.57 17.76 -21.43
N ARG A 286 -5.25 18.90 -21.30
CA ARG A 286 -6.70 19.03 -21.48
C ARG A 286 -7.06 19.58 -22.87
N ASN A 287 -8.19 19.16 -23.39
CA ASN A 287 -8.82 19.77 -24.53
C ASN A 287 -9.47 21.11 -24.16
N ASP A 288 -9.87 21.91 -25.16
CA ASP A 288 -10.50 23.25 -24.98
C ASP A 288 -11.81 23.18 -24.16
N ASP A 289 -12.54 22.07 -24.20
CA ASP A 289 -13.76 21.81 -23.43
C ASP A 289 -13.51 21.27 -22.02
N GLY A 290 -12.21 21.14 -21.63
CA GLY A 290 -11.79 20.61 -20.35
C GLY A 290 -11.75 19.09 -20.26
N SER A 291 -12.19 18.36 -21.28
CA SER A 291 -12.04 16.88 -21.36
C SER A 291 -10.58 16.47 -21.59
N MET A 292 -10.29 15.20 -21.44
CA MET A 292 -8.96 14.63 -21.74
C MET A 292 -9.08 13.43 -22.65
N ALA A 293 -8.29 13.39 -23.71
CA ALA A 293 -8.05 12.17 -24.46
C ALA A 293 -6.79 11.48 -23.90
N VAL A 294 -6.94 10.27 -23.39
CA VAL A 294 -5.80 9.42 -22.97
C VAL A 294 -5.61 8.36 -24.04
N HIS A 295 -4.46 8.39 -24.69
CA HIS A 295 -4.08 7.48 -25.75
C HIS A 295 -3.37 6.25 -25.20
N LEU A 296 -3.71 5.07 -25.70
CA LEU A 296 -3.10 3.80 -25.34
C LEU A 296 -2.53 3.18 -26.62
N GLY A 297 -1.20 3.17 -26.76
CA GLY A 297 -0.49 2.80 -27.98
C GLY A 297 -0.40 3.94 -29.00
N GLY A 298 0.48 3.79 -29.99
CA GLY A 298 0.72 4.78 -31.03
C GLY A 298 1.41 6.05 -30.54
N CYS A 299 2.28 5.94 -29.51
CA CYS A 299 2.93 7.07 -28.88
C CYS A 299 4.09 7.66 -29.69
N GLU A 300 4.51 7.03 -30.77
CA GLU A 300 5.65 7.40 -31.60
C GLU A 300 5.47 8.73 -32.33
N ASP A 301 4.23 9.21 -32.47
CA ASP A 301 3.91 10.51 -33.05
C ASP A 301 4.04 11.69 -32.07
N GLY A 302 4.36 11.41 -30.80
CA GLY A 302 4.53 12.42 -29.75
C GLY A 302 3.23 13.05 -29.24
N ARG A 303 2.07 12.38 -29.47
CA ARG A 303 0.76 12.86 -28.97
C ARG A 303 0.75 12.96 -27.45
N ALA A 304 0.07 13.97 -26.92
CA ALA A 304 -0.07 14.16 -25.48
C ALA A 304 -0.87 13.03 -24.83
N ASN A 305 -0.69 12.82 -23.52
CA ASN A 305 -1.39 11.83 -22.69
C ASN A 305 -1.33 10.41 -23.29
N CYS A 306 -0.18 10.00 -23.80
CA CYS A 306 0.00 8.69 -24.43
C CYS A 306 0.71 7.71 -23.50
N LEU A 307 0.16 6.50 -23.37
CA LEU A 307 0.73 5.38 -22.63
C LEU A 307 1.04 4.24 -23.61
N PRO A 308 2.30 3.84 -23.80
CA PRO A 308 2.69 2.79 -24.74
C PRO A 308 2.28 1.41 -24.21
N ILE A 309 1.38 0.75 -24.91
CA ILE A 309 0.86 -0.58 -24.54
C ILE A 309 1.72 -1.72 -25.09
N MET A 310 1.67 -2.85 -24.41
CA MET A 310 2.34 -4.10 -24.76
C MET A 310 1.34 -5.27 -24.76
N GLU A 311 1.75 -6.46 -25.16
CA GLU A 311 0.88 -7.64 -25.12
C GLU A 311 0.41 -7.95 -23.70
N GLY A 312 -0.87 -8.21 -23.52
CA GLY A 312 -1.49 -8.47 -22.21
C GLY A 312 -1.61 -7.24 -21.32
N TRP A 313 -1.52 -6.04 -21.91
CA TRP A 313 -1.67 -4.79 -21.18
C TRP A 313 -2.97 -4.70 -20.38
N ASN A 314 -2.90 -4.11 -19.23
CA ASN A 314 -4.03 -3.79 -18.37
C ASN A 314 -3.77 -2.45 -17.68
N TYR A 315 -4.80 -1.86 -17.10
CA TYR A 315 -4.65 -0.58 -16.42
C TYR A 315 -5.52 -0.48 -15.18
N THR A 316 -5.12 0.40 -14.28
CA THR A 316 -5.92 0.79 -13.11
C THR A 316 -6.29 2.26 -13.22
N VAL A 317 -7.58 2.55 -13.10
CA VAL A 317 -8.06 3.91 -12.85
C VAL A 317 -8.14 4.11 -11.35
N ARG A 318 -7.58 5.21 -10.86
CA ARG A 318 -7.70 5.64 -9.47
C ARG A 318 -8.49 6.92 -9.42
N LEU A 319 -9.54 6.94 -8.61
CA LEU A 319 -10.46 8.05 -8.45
C LEU A 319 -10.35 8.52 -6.99
N TYR A 320 -9.59 9.60 -6.76
CA TYR A 320 -9.29 10.09 -5.42
C TYR A 320 -10.38 11.05 -4.93
N GLN A 321 -10.86 10.81 -3.70
CA GLN A 321 -12.01 11.46 -3.10
C GLN A 321 -13.26 11.39 -4.01
N PRO A 322 -13.72 10.16 -4.32
CA PRO A 322 -14.81 9.92 -5.26
C PRO A 322 -16.13 10.46 -4.73
N GLY A 323 -16.93 11.04 -5.62
CA GLY A 323 -18.30 11.43 -5.34
C GLY A 323 -19.25 10.22 -5.27
N SER A 324 -20.45 10.46 -4.76
CA SER A 324 -21.47 9.40 -4.57
C SER A 324 -21.77 8.60 -5.84
N GLY A 325 -21.79 9.25 -7.00
CA GLY A 325 -22.10 8.58 -8.27
C GLY A 325 -21.06 7.51 -8.66
N ILE A 326 -19.79 7.65 -8.24
CA ILE A 326 -18.76 6.61 -8.41
C ILE A 326 -19.02 5.48 -7.41
N LEU A 327 -19.29 5.81 -6.14
CA LEU A 327 -19.45 4.85 -5.07
C LEU A 327 -20.72 4.00 -5.22
N ASP A 328 -21.79 4.55 -5.76
CA ASP A 328 -23.05 3.83 -5.99
C ASP A 328 -23.15 3.21 -7.40
N GLY A 329 -22.13 3.43 -8.27
CA GLY A 329 -22.05 2.89 -9.61
C GLY A 329 -22.94 3.57 -10.64
N SER A 330 -23.59 4.70 -10.31
CA SER A 330 -24.39 5.48 -11.27
C SER A 330 -23.53 6.24 -12.28
N TRP A 331 -22.26 6.47 -11.96
CA TRP A 331 -21.24 7.00 -12.86
C TRP A 331 -20.10 5.99 -13.04
N VAL A 332 -19.76 5.72 -14.28
CA VAL A 332 -18.71 4.75 -14.63
C VAL A 332 -17.63 5.44 -15.45
N PHE A 333 -16.36 5.17 -15.13
CA PHE A 333 -15.23 5.71 -15.88
C PHE A 333 -15.25 5.18 -17.32
N PRO A 334 -14.97 6.04 -18.35
CA PRO A 334 -15.00 5.64 -19.74
C PRO A 334 -14.04 4.49 -20.07
N ALA A 335 -14.47 3.57 -20.91
CA ALA A 335 -13.65 2.48 -21.40
C ALA A 335 -12.79 2.89 -22.60
N ALA A 336 -11.69 2.18 -22.83
CA ALA A 336 -10.85 2.30 -24.01
C ALA A 336 -11.63 1.94 -25.29
N GLN A 337 -11.50 2.76 -26.32
CA GLN A 337 -12.13 2.58 -27.63
C GLN A 337 -11.06 2.50 -28.71
N LEU A 338 -11.21 1.56 -29.65
CA LEU A 338 -10.28 1.43 -30.79
C LEU A 338 -10.32 2.71 -31.64
N MET A 339 -9.16 3.27 -31.91
CA MET A 339 -9.02 4.38 -32.87
C MET A 339 -9.21 3.87 -34.28
N LYS A 340 -9.92 4.64 -35.11
CA LYS A 340 -10.25 4.29 -36.51
C LYS A 340 -9.21 4.81 -37.49
#